data_0ca6d3628c399227137c196ac9b3b7ec
#
_entry.id   0ca6d3628c399227137c196ac9b3b7ec
#
_cell.length_a   1.000
_cell.length_b   1.000
_cell.length_c   1.000
_cell.angle_alpha   90.00
_cell.angle_beta   90.00
_cell.angle_gamma   90.00
#
_symmetry.space_group_name_H-M   'P 1'
#
loop_
_entity.id
_entity.type
_entity.pdbx_description
1 polymer ?
#
loop_
_entity_poly.entity_id
_entity_poly.type
_entity_poly.pdbx_seq_one_letter_code
_entity_poly.pdbx_strand_id
1 'polypeptide(L)'
;MTNDEDIKIRDMTSGLKDGQVKCPKCGSTDIETNTKTGKLRCNFCRHEFEPELAPEDEDISTLEGTTMGTGAADIDEAYEDMVTVKCESCGAEVVIDTKTNTQARCHWCRNTLSINNIIPNGAVPDVILPFKVTKTEAQEEIAKFVNKRKFFAHPTFRREFTTENISGVYLPYMLVDVNAHMKLEGEGEIETARHEKKDDDKTYYTYDADSYEVGRDFDIFIDDLSIEASSDKLDYTAKDKTTNIINAIMPFDTENCVKFNANYMKGYTSEKRDNNVDALRDTVEAQSSDVARLAAKETIKDYDRGVRWEKEDYSVKGDSWKAAYLPVWLYSYLQKKNGKNLLHYVAVNARTKETMGSVPINFTKLLICSVLVEIFGGVAAFVLRMVAAMSMFDNTKFQDYRNFYWILLISGFVFYYTIYLQYRNIDERHHYEDETKHEISNLRCEDKFIKKLTDLTNEIIDGENSSELKGNRLNLKKNKELKKVIDKGLLDEVEENKKKLNETLDNK
;
A
#
# COMPACT_ATOMS: atom_id res chain seq x y z
N MET A 1 -24.38 6.23 13.38
CA MET A 1 -24.80 5.25 14.41
C MET A 1 -25.65 4.22 13.69
N THR A 2 -24.99 3.24 13.09
CA THR A 2 -25.67 2.06 12.54
C THR A 2 -26.13 1.21 13.72
N ASN A 3 -27.40 0.84 13.74
CA ASN A 3 -27.94 -0.02 14.78
C ASN A 3 -27.28 -1.40 14.63
N ASP A 4 -26.77 -1.99 15.72
CA ASP A 4 -26.23 -3.35 15.79
C ASP A 4 -27.24 -4.46 15.33
N GLU A 5 -28.46 -4.09 15.01
CA GLU A 5 -29.54 -5.01 14.63
C GLU A 5 -29.49 -5.46 13.14
N ASP A 6 -28.65 -4.81 12.29
CA ASP A 6 -28.61 -5.11 10.83
C ASP A 6 -27.37 -5.88 10.37
N ILE A 7 -26.50 -6.32 11.29
CA ILE A 7 -25.29 -7.09 10.96
C ILE A 7 -25.66 -8.57 10.78
N LYS A 8 -25.46 -9.09 9.56
CA LYS A 8 -25.64 -10.51 9.25
C LYS A 8 -24.32 -11.27 9.44
N ILE A 9 -24.26 -12.20 10.39
CA ILE A 9 -23.10 -13.07 10.58
C ILE A 9 -23.28 -14.33 9.73
N ARG A 10 -22.34 -14.60 8.85
CA ARG A 10 -22.28 -15.79 8.01
C ARG A 10 -21.29 -16.79 8.59
N ASP A 11 -21.74 -18.03 8.81
CA ASP A 11 -20.84 -19.11 9.24
C ASP A 11 -19.97 -19.55 8.07
N MET A 12 -18.70 -19.15 8.10
CA MET A 12 -17.68 -19.51 7.11
C MET A 12 -16.91 -20.78 7.51
N THR A 13 -17.19 -21.36 8.68
CA THR A 13 -16.49 -22.53 9.17
C THR A 13 -16.77 -23.76 8.29
N SER A 14 -15.82 -24.70 8.26
CA SER A 14 -15.93 -25.94 7.47
C SER A 14 -16.99 -26.94 7.97
N GLY A 15 -17.84 -26.53 8.91
CA GLY A 15 -18.82 -27.44 9.55
C GLY A 15 -18.18 -28.51 10.44
N LEU A 16 -16.86 -28.52 10.58
CA LEU A 16 -16.11 -29.41 11.45
C LEU A 16 -15.88 -28.68 12.79
N LYS A 17 -16.48 -29.23 13.86
CA LYS A 17 -16.38 -28.65 15.22
C LYS A 17 -14.95 -28.52 15.76
N ASP A 18 -13.96 -29.15 15.11
CA ASP A 18 -12.55 -29.18 15.50
C ASP A 18 -11.63 -28.48 14.49
N GLY A 19 -12.17 -27.83 13.43
CA GLY A 19 -11.41 -27.10 12.43
C GLY A 19 -10.31 -27.91 11.70
N GLN A 20 -10.28 -29.24 11.86
CA GLN A 20 -9.28 -30.11 11.27
C GLN A 20 -9.78 -30.80 10.01
N VAL A 21 -9.04 -30.65 8.91
CA VAL A 21 -9.29 -31.43 7.69
C VAL A 21 -8.91 -32.90 7.94
N LYS A 22 -9.79 -33.78 7.56
CA LYS A 22 -9.54 -35.24 7.59
C LYS A 22 -9.26 -35.74 6.18
N CYS A 23 -8.26 -36.58 6.05
CA CYS A 23 -7.98 -37.23 4.78
C CYS A 23 -9.23 -38.02 4.29
N PRO A 24 -9.76 -37.76 3.08
CA PRO A 24 -10.95 -38.43 2.57
C PRO A 24 -10.72 -39.93 2.38
N LYS A 25 -9.48 -40.41 2.29
CA LYS A 25 -9.13 -41.79 2.07
C LYS A 25 -8.96 -42.61 3.36
N CYS A 26 -8.37 -42.04 4.41
CA CYS A 26 -8.01 -42.79 5.63
C CYS A 26 -8.46 -42.13 6.93
N GLY A 27 -9.07 -40.94 6.88
CA GLY A 27 -9.55 -40.22 8.06
C GLY A 27 -8.45 -39.60 8.93
N SER A 28 -7.18 -39.70 8.57
CA SER A 28 -6.06 -39.08 9.31
C SER A 28 -6.18 -37.58 9.26
N THR A 29 -5.87 -36.91 10.37
CA THR A 29 -5.75 -35.44 10.48
C THR A 29 -4.32 -34.95 10.25
N ASP A 30 -3.35 -35.83 10.07
CA ASP A 30 -1.98 -35.48 9.76
C ASP A 30 -1.83 -35.15 8.27
N ILE A 31 -2.12 -33.88 7.95
CA ILE A 31 -2.19 -33.36 6.61
C ILE A 31 -1.21 -32.20 6.50
N GLU A 32 -0.53 -32.12 5.37
CA GLU A 32 0.44 -31.08 5.03
C GLU A 32 0.11 -30.50 3.66
N THR A 33 0.40 -29.22 3.47
CA THR A 33 0.23 -28.55 2.18
C THR A 33 1.44 -28.82 1.29
N ASN A 34 1.21 -29.37 0.12
CA ASN A 34 2.23 -29.48 -0.92
C ASN A 34 2.36 -28.14 -1.64
N THR A 35 3.36 -27.33 -1.28
CA THR A 35 3.59 -25.98 -1.84
C THR A 35 3.80 -25.98 -3.35
N LYS A 36 4.22 -27.12 -3.95
CA LYS A 36 4.44 -27.21 -5.42
C LYS A 36 3.13 -27.41 -6.17
N THR A 37 2.20 -28.17 -5.61
CA THR A 37 0.93 -28.52 -6.27
C THR A 37 -0.25 -27.72 -5.74
N GLY A 38 -0.11 -27.05 -4.58
CA GLY A 38 -1.21 -26.40 -3.87
C GLY A 38 -2.18 -27.38 -3.20
N LYS A 39 -1.98 -28.70 -3.37
CA LYS A 39 -2.86 -29.75 -2.83
C LYS A 39 -2.52 -30.09 -1.39
N LEU A 40 -3.51 -30.60 -0.67
CA LEU A 40 -3.33 -31.22 0.62
C LEU A 40 -2.84 -32.64 0.47
N ARG A 41 -1.83 -33.02 1.27
CA ARG A 41 -1.26 -34.36 1.29
C ARG A 41 -1.36 -34.98 2.67
N CYS A 42 -1.91 -36.15 2.74
CA CYS A 42 -1.94 -36.94 3.97
C CYS A 42 -0.58 -37.60 4.22
N ASN A 43 0.06 -37.34 5.37
CA ASN A 43 1.33 -37.93 5.73
C ASN A 43 1.24 -39.42 6.05
N PHE A 44 0.05 -39.91 6.42
CA PHE A 44 -0.18 -41.34 6.73
C PHE A 44 -0.34 -42.18 5.46
N CYS A 45 -1.33 -41.88 4.61
CA CYS A 45 -1.61 -42.66 3.40
C CYS A 45 -1.08 -42.07 2.09
N ARG A 46 -0.47 -40.89 2.15
CA ARG A 46 0.11 -40.14 1.02
C ARG A 46 -0.89 -39.72 -0.06
N HIS A 47 -2.18 -39.83 0.24
CA HIS A 47 -3.22 -39.34 -0.67
C HIS A 47 -3.16 -37.84 -0.77
N GLU A 48 -3.20 -37.33 -2.01
CA GLU A 48 -3.31 -35.90 -2.30
C GLU A 48 -4.74 -35.58 -2.73
N PHE A 49 -5.27 -34.49 -2.22
CA PHE A 49 -6.61 -34.02 -2.53
C PHE A 49 -6.67 -32.50 -2.56
N GLU A 50 -7.67 -32.00 -3.26
CA GLU A 50 -7.84 -30.52 -3.38
C GLU A 50 -8.30 -29.94 -2.04
N PRO A 51 -7.81 -28.75 -1.68
CA PRO A 51 -8.38 -27.98 -0.58
C PRO A 51 -9.83 -27.60 -0.90
N GLU A 52 -10.62 -27.45 0.13
CA GLU A 52 -11.96 -26.89 -0.01
C GLU A 52 -11.83 -25.39 -0.23
N LEU A 53 -12.22 -24.91 -1.41
CA LEU A 53 -12.23 -23.49 -1.73
C LEU A 53 -13.12 -22.73 -0.75
N ALA A 54 -12.85 -21.46 -0.58
CA ALA A 54 -13.76 -20.56 0.13
C ALA A 54 -15.15 -20.67 -0.52
N PRO A 55 -16.24 -20.48 0.26
CA PRO A 55 -17.56 -20.41 -0.34
C PRO A 55 -17.55 -19.33 -1.41
N GLU A 56 -18.23 -19.56 -2.53
CA GLU A 56 -18.50 -18.53 -3.51
C GLU A 56 -19.20 -17.36 -2.80
N ASP A 57 -18.72 -16.17 -3.08
CA ASP A 57 -19.29 -14.97 -2.52
C ASP A 57 -20.71 -14.76 -3.05
N GLU A 58 -21.55 -14.10 -2.26
CA GLU A 58 -22.82 -13.61 -2.76
C GLU A 58 -22.52 -12.61 -3.89
N ASP A 59 -23.42 -12.51 -4.87
CA ASP A 59 -23.29 -11.51 -5.92
C ASP A 59 -23.18 -10.12 -5.26
N ILE A 60 -22.02 -9.47 -5.42
CA ILE A 60 -21.72 -8.18 -4.79
C ILE A 60 -22.79 -7.15 -5.11
N SER A 61 -23.40 -7.24 -6.30
CA SER A 61 -24.48 -6.34 -6.72
C SER A 61 -25.72 -6.43 -5.82
N THR A 62 -25.90 -7.52 -5.09
CA THR A 62 -27.04 -7.76 -4.21
C THR A 62 -26.77 -7.48 -2.74
N LEU A 63 -25.55 -7.07 -2.40
CA LEU A 63 -25.20 -6.78 -1.01
C LEU A 63 -25.97 -5.55 -0.51
N GLU A 64 -26.68 -5.73 0.59
CA GLU A 64 -27.39 -4.69 1.35
C GLU A 64 -27.04 -4.79 2.82
N GLY A 65 -26.63 -3.68 3.43
CA GLY A 65 -26.16 -3.65 4.82
C GLY A 65 -24.82 -4.37 5.00
N THR A 66 -24.46 -4.71 6.25
CA THR A 66 -23.17 -5.34 6.56
C THR A 66 -23.32 -6.85 6.76
N THR A 67 -22.52 -7.62 6.03
CA THR A 67 -22.36 -9.06 6.22
C THR A 67 -20.95 -9.34 6.73
N MET A 68 -20.80 -10.16 7.75
CA MET A 68 -19.50 -10.53 8.31
C MET A 68 -19.33 -12.04 8.35
N GLY A 69 -18.13 -12.51 8.02
CA GLY A 69 -17.69 -13.85 8.37
C GLY A 69 -17.53 -14.01 9.90
N THR A 70 -17.65 -15.22 10.40
CA THR A 70 -17.45 -15.49 11.84
C THR A 70 -16.08 -15.09 12.34
N GLY A 71 -15.04 -15.21 11.49
CA GLY A 71 -13.68 -14.80 11.82
C GLY A 71 -13.48 -13.29 11.80
N ALA A 72 -14.33 -12.54 11.09
CA ALA A 72 -14.31 -11.09 11.10
C ALA A 72 -15.00 -10.49 12.33
N ALA A 73 -16.04 -11.17 12.87
CA ALA A 73 -16.87 -10.68 13.98
C ALA A 73 -16.27 -11.01 15.35
N ASP A 74 -15.96 -12.28 15.61
CA ASP A 74 -15.68 -12.79 16.96
C ASP A 74 -14.29 -13.42 17.09
N ILE A 75 -13.81 -13.45 18.34
CA ILE A 75 -12.66 -14.24 18.77
C ILE A 75 -13.19 -15.61 19.17
N ASP A 76 -12.79 -16.65 18.45
CA ASP A 76 -13.14 -18.03 18.84
C ASP A 76 -12.07 -18.60 19.79
N GLU A 77 -12.45 -18.83 21.05
CA GLU A 77 -11.59 -19.40 22.08
C GLU A 77 -11.39 -20.93 21.89
N ALA A 78 -12.07 -21.56 20.95
CA ALA A 78 -12.12 -23.02 20.80
C ALA A 78 -10.82 -23.68 20.28
N TYR A 79 -9.79 -22.88 19.92
CA TYR A 79 -8.51 -23.41 19.44
C TYR A 79 -7.45 -23.46 20.54
N GLU A 80 -7.58 -24.41 21.45
CA GLU A 80 -6.64 -24.63 22.56
C GLU A 80 -5.18 -24.86 22.16
N ASP A 81 -4.92 -25.21 20.90
CA ASP A 81 -3.59 -25.51 20.39
C ASP A 81 -2.91 -24.29 19.73
N MET A 82 -3.59 -23.18 19.62
CA MET A 82 -3.03 -21.93 19.14
C MET A 82 -2.87 -20.92 20.27
N VAL A 83 -1.65 -20.46 20.48
CA VAL A 83 -1.31 -19.51 21.54
C VAL A 83 -0.77 -18.26 20.95
N THR A 84 -1.31 -17.12 21.34
CA THR A 84 -0.75 -15.82 21.03
C THR A 84 0.28 -15.41 22.07
N VAL A 85 1.49 -15.13 21.62
CA VAL A 85 2.62 -14.75 22.49
C VAL A 85 3.10 -13.36 22.12
N LYS A 86 3.22 -12.47 23.09
CA LYS A 86 3.80 -11.15 22.92
C LYS A 86 5.33 -11.19 22.99
N CYS A 87 5.98 -10.65 21.98
CA CYS A 87 7.43 -10.55 21.96
C CYS A 87 7.91 -9.40 22.86
N GLU A 88 8.66 -9.71 23.91
CA GLU A 88 9.20 -8.70 24.85
C GLU A 88 10.22 -7.74 24.20
N SER A 89 10.85 -8.15 23.11
CA SER A 89 11.91 -7.36 22.46
C SER A 89 11.37 -6.30 21.51
N CYS A 90 10.29 -6.58 20.76
CA CYS A 90 9.73 -5.66 19.76
C CYS A 90 8.24 -5.38 19.91
N GLY A 91 7.56 -6.01 20.88
CA GLY A 91 6.15 -5.81 21.15
C GLY A 91 5.19 -6.58 20.24
N ALA A 92 5.68 -7.21 19.17
CA ALA A 92 4.82 -7.91 18.21
C ALA A 92 4.08 -9.09 18.87
N GLU A 93 2.81 -9.25 18.51
CA GLU A 93 1.98 -10.38 18.92
C GLU A 93 2.01 -11.47 17.83
N VAL A 94 2.42 -12.67 18.20
CA VAL A 94 2.66 -13.78 17.27
C VAL A 94 1.81 -14.98 17.68
N VAL A 95 1.05 -15.52 16.75
CA VAL A 95 0.28 -16.75 16.95
C VAL A 95 1.16 -17.96 16.65
N ILE A 96 1.15 -18.92 17.56
CA ILE A 96 1.99 -20.13 17.51
C ILE A 96 1.10 -21.35 17.65
N ASP A 97 1.23 -22.33 16.73
CA ASP A 97 0.67 -23.67 16.91
C ASP A 97 1.52 -24.45 17.94
N THR A 98 0.96 -24.69 19.12
CA THR A 98 1.63 -25.39 20.23
C THR A 98 1.71 -26.90 20.05
N LYS A 99 0.92 -27.49 19.12
CA LYS A 99 1.04 -28.93 18.80
C LYS A 99 2.36 -29.28 18.14
N THR A 100 2.87 -28.35 17.32
CA THR A 100 4.07 -28.59 16.50
C THR A 100 5.30 -27.85 16.99
N ASN A 101 5.13 -26.77 17.75
CA ASN A 101 6.22 -25.89 18.17
C ASN A 101 6.13 -25.54 19.65
N THR A 102 7.04 -26.04 20.45
CA THR A 102 7.20 -25.65 21.87
C THR A 102 8.02 -24.36 22.04
N GLN A 103 8.79 -23.98 21.04
CA GLN A 103 9.56 -22.74 20.98
C GLN A 103 9.42 -22.12 19.60
N ALA A 104 9.07 -20.85 19.53
CA ALA A 104 9.04 -20.07 18.30
C ALA A 104 9.99 -18.90 18.38
N ARG A 105 10.40 -18.39 17.22
CA ARG A 105 11.14 -17.15 17.09
C ARG A 105 10.25 -16.07 16.54
N CYS A 106 10.27 -14.90 17.14
CA CYS A 106 9.61 -13.74 16.59
C CYS A 106 10.10 -13.49 15.15
N HIS A 107 9.19 -13.46 14.19
CA HIS A 107 9.52 -13.25 12.77
C HIS A 107 10.04 -11.83 12.51
N TRP A 108 9.72 -10.85 13.38
CA TRP A 108 10.18 -9.47 13.27
C TRP A 108 11.59 -9.25 13.81
N CYS A 109 11.84 -9.62 15.07
CA CYS A 109 13.14 -9.35 15.72
C CYS A 109 13.98 -10.61 15.98
N ARG A 110 13.47 -11.80 15.64
CA ARG A 110 14.09 -13.13 15.83
C ARG A 110 14.38 -13.49 17.28
N ASN A 111 13.83 -12.75 18.23
CA ASN A 111 13.92 -13.12 19.62
C ASN A 111 13.20 -14.45 19.86
N THR A 112 13.74 -15.29 20.75
CA THR A 112 13.05 -16.53 21.15
C THR A 112 11.83 -16.16 21.98
N LEU A 113 10.65 -16.64 21.56
CA LEU A 113 9.39 -16.43 22.26
C LEU A 113 9.25 -17.47 23.35
N SER A 114 8.95 -17.01 24.55
CA SER A 114 8.63 -17.85 25.68
C SER A 114 7.12 -17.93 25.86
N ILE A 115 6.58 -19.13 26.08
CA ILE A 115 5.15 -19.36 26.31
C ILE A 115 4.64 -18.71 27.62
N ASN A 116 5.53 -18.13 28.42
CA ASN A 116 5.17 -17.54 29.71
C ASN A 116 4.30 -16.28 29.63
N ASN A 117 4.27 -15.61 28.46
CA ASN A 117 3.42 -14.43 28.23
C ASN A 117 2.36 -14.76 27.19
N ILE A 118 1.37 -15.55 27.58
CA ILE A 118 0.25 -15.98 26.73
C ILE A 118 -0.81 -14.88 26.75
N ILE A 119 -1.23 -14.46 25.57
CA ILE A 119 -2.39 -13.58 25.37
C ILE A 119 -3.52 -14.43 24.80
N PRO A 120 -4.78 -14.19 25.14
CA PRO A 120 -5.90 -14.84 24.51
C PRO A 120 -5.79 -14.77 22.99
N ASN A 121 -6.07 -15.88 22.31
CA ASN A 121 -5.96 -15.94 20.86
C ASN A 121 -6.86 -14.91 20.19
N GLY A 122 -6.37 -14.30 19.09
CA GLY A 122 -7.18 -13.45 18.24
C GLY A 122 -8.26 -14.25 17.50
N ALA A 123 -9.09 -13.59 16.75
CA ALA A 123 -10.10 -14.25 15.93
C ALA A 123 -9.47 -15.23 14.95
N VAL A 124 -10.08 -16.41 14.83
CA VAL A 124 -9.73 -17.39 13.80
C VAL A 124 -10.20 -16.83 12.46
N PRO A 125 -9.35 -16.75 11.43
CA PRO A 125 -9.78 -16.20 10.15
C PRO A 125 -10.82 -17.09 9.46
N ASP A 126 -11.62 -16.49 8.58
CA ASP A 126 -12.59 -17.21 7.74
C ASP A 126 -11.87 -17.98 6.63
N VAL A 127 -10.87 -17.35 6.05
CA VAL A 127 -10.14 -17.88 4.90
C VAL A 127 -8.62 -17.75 5.08
N ILE A 128 -7.89 -18.55 4.33
CA ILE A 128 -6.44 -18.52 4.29
C ILE A 128 -5.96 -18.68 2.84
N LEU A 129 -4.98 -17.90 2.44
CA LEU A 129 -4.33 -18.06 1.15
C LEU A 129 -3.09 -18.95 1.30
N PRO A 130 -3.04 -20.16 0.72
CA PRO A 130 -1.90 -21.06 0.91
C PRO A 130 -0.62 -20.53 0.27
N PHE A 131 0.53 -20.84 0.88
CA PHE A 131 1.85 -20.58 0.28
C PHE A 131 1.98 -21.29 -1.07
N LYS A 132 2.43 -20.57 -2.11
CA LYS A 132 2.75 -21.10 -3.44
C LYS A 132 4.25 -20.97 -3.74
N VAL A 133 4.85 -19.85 -3.36
CA VAL A 133 6.30 -19.62 -3.48
C VAL A 133 7.03 -20.43 -2.42
N THR A 134 7.96 -21.24 -2.85
CA THR A 134 8.78 -22.07 -1.94
C THR A 134 9.78 -21.21 -1.17
N LYS A 135 10.26 -21.71 -0.02
CA LYS A 135 11.30 -21.02 0.76
C LYS A 135 12.55 -20.72 -0.08
N THR A 136 12.95 -21.62 -0.95
CA THR A 136 14.12 -21.45 -1.81
C THR A 136 13.94 -20.30 -2.80
N GLU A 137 12.80 -20.22 -3.44
CA GLU A 137 12.48 -19.11 -4.36
C GLU A 137 12.45 -17.77 -3.61
N ALA A 138 11.84 -17.72 -2.43
CA ALA A 138 11.84 -16.52 -1.60
C ALA A 138 13.26 -16.11 -1.17
N GLN A 139 14.13 -17.09 -0.86
CA GLN A 139 15.54 -16.85 -0.58
C GLN A 139 16.27 -16.18 -1.75
N GLU A 140 15.98 -16.62 -2.96
CA GLU A 140 16.53 -16.03 -4.18
C GLU A 140 16.08 -14.60 -4.40
N GLU A 141 14.78 -14.32 -4.23
CA GLU A 141 14.22 -12.96 -4.39
C GLU A 141 14.79 -12.00 -3.34
N ILE A 142 14.82 -12.40 -2.06
CA ILE A 142 15.44 -11.60 -0.99
C ILE A 142 16.93 -11.38 -1.25
N ALA A 143 17.65 -12.40 -1.73
CA ALA A 143 19.06 -12.26 -2.07
C ALA A 143 19.26 -11.26 -3.22
N LYS A 144 18.43 -11.30 -4.26
CA LYS A 144 18.44 -10.33 -5.38
C LYS A 144 18.20 -8.91 -4.87
N PHE A 145 17.17 -8.73 -4.04
CA PHE A 145 16.81 -7.43 -3.45
C PHE A 145 17.96 -6.84 -2.64
N VAL A 146 18.55 -7.62 -1.73
CA VAL A 146 19.66 -7.19 -0.87
C VAL A 146 20.94 -6.95 -1.68
N ASN A 147 21.25 -7.81 -2.66
CA ASN A 147 22.47 -7.68 -3.47
C ASN A 147 22.47 -6.39 -4.31
N LYS A 148 21.32 -5.94 -4.85
CA LYS A 148 21.19 -4.64 -5.52
C LYS A 148 21.55 -3.48 -4.59
N ARG A 149 21.37 -3.62 -3.27
CA ARG A 149 21.60 -2.62 -2.24
C ARG A 149 22.88 -2.84 -1.41
N LYS A 150 23.71 -3.84 -1.73
CA LYS A 150 24.87 -4.26 -0.94
C LYS A 150 25.95 -3.20 -0.81
N PHE A 151 26.11 -2.30 -1.78
CA PHE A 151 27.21 -1.34 -1.82
C PHE A 151 27.18 -0.36 -0.65
N PHE A 152 26.04 0.24 -0.35
CA PHE A 152 25.86 1.16 0.78
C PHE A 152 25.22 0.49 2.02
N ALA A 153 25.05 -0.83 2.00
CA ALA A 153 24.55 -1.53 3.17
C ALA A 153 25.50 -1.42 4.36
N HIS A 154 24.94 -1.36 5.58
CA HIS A 154 25.69 -1.28 6.82
C HIS A 154 26.63 -2.49 6.97
N PRO A 155 27.89 -2.32 7.41
CA PRO A 155 28.88 -3.41 7.46
C PRO A 155 28.45 -4.60 8.32
N THR A 156 27.80 -4.34 9.46
CA THR A 156 27.29 -5.40 10.35
C THR A 156 26.21 -6.21 9.66
N PHE A 157 25.24 -5.54 9.03
CA PHE A 157 24.20 -6.22 8.26
C PHE A 157 24.78 -7.08 7.14
N ARG A 158 25.75 -6.55 6.37
CA ARG A 158 26.42 -7.31 5.28
C ARG A 158 27.09 -8.59 5.76
N ARG A 159 27.62 -8.58 6.99
CA ARG A 159 28.29 -9.74 7.59
C ARG A 159 27.29 -10.75 8.14
N GLU A 160 26.16 -10.27 8.68
CA GLU A 160 25.17 -11.10 9.37
C GLU A 160 24.03 -11.55 8.45
N PHE A 161 23.92 -10.96 7.26
CA PHE A 161 22.89 -11.34 6.31
C PHE A 161 23.08 -12.77 5.82
N THR A 162 22.07 -13.59 6.07
CA THR A 162 21.96 -14.94 5.53
C THR A 162 20.49 -15.22 5.18
N THR A 163 20.29 -15.86 4.04
CA THR A 163 18.94 -16.23 3.58
C THR A 163 18.36 -17.44 4.32
N GLU A 164 19.14 -18.10 5.15
CA GLU A 164 18.67 -19.24 5.98
C GLU A 164 17.64 -18.81 7.02
N ASN A 165 17.72 -17.54 7.47
CA ASN A 165 16.89 -16.97 8.52
C ASN A 165 15.53 -16.43 8.01
N ILE A 166 15.07 -16.87 6.87
CA ILE A 166 13.76 -16.49 6.33
C ILE A 166 12.68 -17.36 6.97
N SER A 167 11.63 -16.71 7.47
CA SER A 167 10.45 -17.35 8.04
C SER A 167 9.22 -17.08 7.16
N GLY A 168 8.37 -18.08 7.03
CA GLY A 168 7.03 -17.93 6.46
C GLY A 168 6.08 -17.43 7.55
N VAL A 169 5.33 -16.40 7.24
CA VAL A 169 4.43 -15.73 8.16
C VAL A 169 3.09 -15.50 7.48
N TYR A 170 2.01 -15.78 8.18
CA TYR A 170 0.68 -15.37 7.80
C TYR A 170 0.36 -14.02 8.45
N LEU A 171 -0.06 -13.06 7.67
CA LEU A 171 -0.46 -11.74 8.13
C LEU A 171 -1.98 -11.61 8.08
N PRO A 172 -2.61 -11.02 9.11
CA PRO A 172 -4.05 -10.88 9.16
C PRO A 172 -4.50 -9.69 8.30
N TYR A 173 -5.44 -9.97 7.41
CA TYR A 173 -6.12 -8.99 6.56
C TYR A 173 -7.63 -9.14 6.68
N MET A 174 -8.34 -8.08 6.35
CA MET A 174 -9.74 -8.14 5.96
C MET A 174 -9.82 -8.06 4.45
N LEU A 175 -10.56 -8.97 3.85
CA LEU A 175 -11.03 -8.90 2.47
C LEU A 175 -12.45 -8.37 2.51
N VAL A 176 -12.68 -7.28 1.78
CA VAL A 176 -13.95 -6.56 1.86
C VAL A 176 -14.53 -6.41 0.46
N ASP A 177 -15.71 -6.98 0.26
CA ASP A 177 -16.51 -6.75 -0.94
C ASP A 177 -17.43 -5.56 -0.67
N VAL A 178 -17.54 -4.64 -1.63
CA VAL A 178 -18.31 -3.41 -1.46
C VAL A 178 -19.25 -3.20 -2.62
N ASN A 179 -20.54 -3.04 -2.32
CA ASN A 179 -21.55 -2.50 -3.22
C ASN A 179 -21.79 -1.03 -2.86
N ALA A 180 -21.43 -0.12 -3.76
CA ALA A 180 -21.57 1.30 -3.51
C ALA A 180 -22.15 2.06 -4.71
N HIS A 181 -22.57 3.28 -4.44
CA HIS A 181 -23.07 4.23 -5.43
C HIS A 181 -22.20 5.48 -5.39
N MET A 182 -21.81 5.94 -6.59
CA MET A 182 -21.01 7.15 -6.77
C MET A 182 -21.69 8.13 -7.69
N LYS A 183 -21.81 9.38 -7.24
CA LYS A 183 -22.27 10.50 -8.06
C LYS A 183 -21.23 11.60 -8.05
N LEU A 184 -20.80 12.01 -9.23
CA LEU A 184 -19.80 13.04 -9.46
C LEU A 184 -20.37 14.14 -10.34
N GLU A 185 -20.19 15.41 -9.95
CA GLU A 185 -20.53 16.58 -10.74
C GLU A 185 -19.32 17.51 -10.80
N GLY A 186 -18.98 18.01 -11.98
CA GLY A 186 -17.81 18.87 -12.16
C GLY A 186 -17.77 19.59 -13.50
N GLU A 187 -16.66 20.27 -13.75
CA GLU A 187 -16.40 20.99 -15.00
C GLU A 187 -15.26 20.33 -15.76
N GLY A 188 -15.49 19.96 -17.01
CA GLY A 188 -14.54 19.35 -17.92
C GLY A 188 -14.24 20.24 -19.13
N GLU A 189 -13.01 20.13 -19.66
CA GLU A 189 -12.57 20.90 -20.81
C GLU A 189 -12.08 20.00 -21.94
N ILE A 190 -12.52 20.29 -23.17
CA ILE A 190 -12.01 19.68 -24.40
C ILE A 190 -11.26 20.76 -25.19
N GLU A 191 -9.96 20.53 -25.45
CA GLU A 191 -9.13 21.46 -26.20
C GLU A 191 -9.57 21.49 -27.67
N THR A 192 -9.96 22.66 -28.18
CA THR A 192 -10.41 22.85 -29.56
C THR A 192 -9.35 23.40 -30.48
N ALA A 193 -8.44 24.24 -29.95
CA ALA A 193 -7.32 24.81 -30.70
C ALA A 193 -6.15 25.12 -29.78
N ARG A 194 -4.92 25.02 -30.32
CA ARG A 194 -3.69 25.37 -29.60
C ARG A 194 -2.94 26.42 -30.39
N HIS A 195 -2.51 27.48 -29.69
CA HIS A 195 -1.82 28.63 -30.25
C HIS A 195 -0.44 28.76 -29.61
N GLU A 196 0.58 28.94 -30.44
CA GLU A 196 1.94 29.23 -29.99
C GLU A 196 2.15 30.73 -29.97
N LYS A 197 2.48 31.31 -28.81
CA LYS A 197 2.85 32.73 -28.67
C LYS A 197 4.31 32.81 -28.23
N LYS A 198 5.13 33.57 -28.97
CA LYS A 198 6.53 33.85 -28.65
C LYS A 198 6.64 35.25 -28.06
N ASP A 199 7.22 35.34 -26.87
CA ASP A 199 7.52 36.58 -26.21
C ASP A 199 9.01 36.58 -25.85
N ASP A 200 9.78 37.46 -26.47
CA ASP A 200 11.23 37.68 -26.44
C ASP A 200 12.12 36.44 -26.25
N ASP A 201 12.09 35.78 -25.10
CA ASP A 201 12.90 34.61 -24.76
C ASP A 201 12.09 33.39 -24.35
N LYS A 202 10.75 33.42 -24.41
CA LYS A 202 9.89 32.33 -23.94
C LYS A 202 8.78 31.99 -24.94
N THR A 203 8.61 30.72 -25.17
CA THR A 203 7.48 30.20 -25.94
C THR A 203 6.35 29.82 -24.98
N TYR A 204 5.19 30.45 -25.14
CA TYR A 204 3.98 30.17 -24.42
C TYR A 204 2.99 29.44 -25.34
N TYR A 205 2.31 28.46 -24.80
CA TYR A 205 1.18 27.86 -25.50
C TYR A 205 -0.10 28.32 -24.83
N THR A 206 -0.98 28.92 -25.63
CA THR A 206 -2.36 29.19 -25.26
C THR A 206 -3.26 28.20 -25.96
N TYR A 207 -4.41 27.92 -25.40
CA TYR A 207 -5.37 27.03 -26.02
C TYR A 207 -6.78 27.59 -25.89
N ASP A 208 -7.62 27.19 -26.83
CA ASP A 208 -9.06 27.36 -26.75
C ASP A 208 -9.66 26.03 -26.34
N ALA A 209 -10.69 26.07 -25.52
CA ALA A 209 -11.38 24.87 -25.06
C ALA A 209 -12.89 25.06 -25.03
N ASP A 210 -13.62 24.00 -25.23
CA ASP A 210 -15.03 23.92 -24.92
C ASP A 210 -15.19 23.39 -23.49
N SER A 211 -15.91 24.14 -22.64
CA SER A 211 -16.21 23.78 -21.25
C SER A 211 -17.56 23.13 -21.14
N TYR A 212 -17.63 22.05 -20.38
CA TYR A 212 -18.82 21.25 -20.14
C TYR A 212 -19.07 21.08 -18.64
N GLU A 213 -20.34 21.11 -18.25
CA GLU A 213 -20.79 20.53 -16.98
C GLU A 213 -20.87 19.02 -17.18
N VAL A 214 -20.09 18.28 -16.36
CA VAL A 214 -19.92 16.83 -16.49
C VAL A 214 -20.49 16.14 -15.28
N GLY A 215 -21.47 15.26 -15.51
CA GLY A 215 -22.05 14.41 -14.47
C GLY A 215 -21.76 12.94 -14.73
N ARG A 216 -21.42 12.21 -13.67
CA ARG A 216 -21.30 10.74 -13.66
C ARG A 216 -22.05 10.20 -12.45
N ASP A 217 -22.92 9.25 -12.73
CA ASP A 217 -23.78 8.60 -11.73
C ASP A 217 -23.76 7.11 -12.03
N PHE A 218 -23.23 6.28 -11.10
CA PHE A 218 -23.04 4.84 -11.33
C PHE A 218 -22.98 4.04 -10.04
N ASP A 219 -23.30 2.76 -10.17
CA ASP A 219 -23.06 1.76 -9.14
C ASP A 219 -21.69 1.12 -9.38
N ILE A 220 -20.95 0.85 -8.29
CA ILE A 220 -19.65 0.18 -8.34
C ILE A 220 -19.65 -1.03 -7.41
N PHE A 221 -19.13 -2.14 -7.91
CA PHE A 221 -18.92 -3.39 -7.20
C PHE A 221 -17.43 -3.62 -7.08
N ILE A 222 -16.94 -3.69 -5.85
CA ILE A 222 -15.52 -3.85 -5.52
C ILE A 222 -15.35 -5.21 -4.88
N ASP A 223 -14.42 -6.02 -5.40
CA ASP A 223 -14.16 -7.39 -5.01
C ASP A 223 -12.83 -7.49 -4.25
N ASP A 224 -12.85 -8.10 -3.06
CA ASP A 224 -11.69 -8.42 -2.23
C ASP A 224 -10.75 -7.23 -1.95
N LEU A 225 -11.29 -6.04 -1.64
CA LEU A 225 -10.47 -4.92 -1.14
C LEU A 225 -9.71 -5.37 0.12
N SER A 226 -8.39 -5.45 0.00
CA SER A 226 -7.55 -6.05 1.04
C SER A 226 -7.02 -5.00 2.02
N ILE A 227 -7.46 -5.06 3.29
CA ILE A 227 -7.08 -4.14 4.36
C ILE A 227 -6.33 -4.88 5.44
N GLU A 228 -5.16 -4.38 5.84
CA GLU A 228 -4.40 -4.95 6.95
C GLU A 228 -5.14 -4.79 8.28
N ALA A 229 -5.25 -5.89 9.03
CA ALA A 229 -6.01 -5.95 10.26
C ALA A 229 -5.14 -6.02 11.53
N SER A 230 -3.88 -5.58 11.45
CA SER A 230 -2.94 -5.48 12.58
C SER A 230 -2.56 -4.04 12.87
N SER A 231 -2.85 -3.54 14.08
CA SER A 231 -2.61 -2.15 14.51
C SER A 231 -1.12 -1.80 14.57
N ASP A 232 -0.26 -2.77 14.87
CA ASP A 232 1.19 -2.57 14.95
C ASP A 232 1.82 -2.18 13.61
N LYS A 233 1.10 -2.39 12.50
CA LYS A 233 1.57 -2.14 11.14
C LYS A 233 0.89 -0.94 10.49
N LEU A 234 -0.27 -0.54 10.98
CA LEU A 234 -0.94 0.66 10.53
C LEU A 234 -0.20 1.88 11.08
N ASP A 235 0.51 2.61 10.22
CA ASP A 235 1.11 3.88 10.60
C ASP A 235 0.04 4.97 10.58
N TYR A 236 -0.68 5.11 11.70
CA TYR A 236 -1.71 6.15 11.87
C TYR A 236 -1.15 7.58 11.79
N THR A 237 0.16 7.75 11.89
CA THR A 237 0.81 9.06 11.86
C THR A 237 1.24 9.48 10.46
N ALA A 238 1.29 8.56 9.52
CA ALA A 238 1.64 8.85 8.14
C ALA A 238 0.45 9.52 7.43
N LYS A 239 0.69 10.72 6.90
CA LYS A 239 -0.27 11.41 6.02
C LYS A 239 -0.49 10.68 4.69
N ASP A 240 0.45 9.84 4.31
CA ASP A 240 0.37 8.97 3.13
C ASP A 240 0.01 7.55 3.58
N LYS A 241 -1.17 7.10 3.24
CA LYS A 241 -1.83 5.84 3.66
C LYS A 241 -1.08 4.55 3.27
N THR A 242 0.14 4.62 2.75
CA THR A 242 0.80 3.49 2.09
C THR A 242 2.27 3.28 2.46
N THR A 243 2.74 3.83 3.58
CA THR A 243 4.12 3.62 4.03
C THR A 243 4.34 2.29 4.73
N ASN A 244 3.28 1.49 4.89
CA ASN A 244 3.43 0.12 5.37
C ASN A 244 4.09 -0.73 4.27
N ILE A 245 5.32 -1.18 4.53
CA ILE A 245 6.10 -2.00 3.59
C ILE A 245 5.37 -3.30 3.22
N ILE A 246 4.52 -3.80 4.10
CA ILE A 246 3.77 -5.05 3.87
C ILE A 246 2.69 -4.82 2.83
N ASN A 247 2.00 -3.67 2.87
CA ASN A 247 1.05 -3.31 1.82
C ASN A 247 1.71 -3.13 0.46
N ALA A 248 3.00 -2.79 0.44
CA ALA A 248 3.75 -2.63 -0.79
C ALA A 248 4.10 -3.94 -1.52
N ILE A 249 3.82 -5.11 -0.93
CA ILE A 249 3.94 -6.42 -1.60
C ILE A 249 2.60 -6.94 -2.15
N MET A 250 1.55 -6.12 -2.15
CA MET A 250 0.31 -6.42 -2.84
C MET A 250 0.55 -6.42 -4.38
N PRO A 251 -0.34 -6.96 -5.20
CA PRO A 251 -1.56 -7.68 -4.85
C PRO A 251 -1.32 -9.14 -4.43
N PHE A 252 -2.29 -9.69 -3.72
CA PHE A 252 -2.43 -11.13 -3.53
C PHE A 252 -3.51 -11.67 -4.46
N ASP A 253 -3.37 -12.91 -4.92
CA ASP A 253 -4.38 -13.60 -5.72
C ASP A 253 -5.48 -14.20 -4.80
N THR A 254 -6.27 -13.33 -4.18
CA THR A 254 -7.27 -13.65 -3.14
C THR A 254 -8.34 -14.62 -3.62
N GLU A 255 -8.63 -14.66 -4.92
CA GLU A 255 -9.49 -15.64 -5.56
C GLU A 255 -9.11 -17.11 -5.30
N ASN A 256 -7.86 -17.34 -4.90
CA ASN A 256 -7.35 -18.67 -4.52
C ASN A 256 -7.37 -18.91 -3.00
N CYS A 257 -8.06 -18.07 -2.24
CA CYS A 257 -8.30 -18.32 -0.83
C CYS A 257 -9.11 -19.60 -0.62
N VAL A 258 -8.76 -20.32 0.43
CA VAL A 258 -9.45 -21.54 0.83
C VAL A 258 -10.04 -21.34 2.22
N LYS A 259 -11.03 -22.13 2.61
CA LYS A 259 -11.53 -22.12 3.98
C LYS A 259 -10.39 -22.33 4.97
N PHE A 260 -10.39 -21.53 6.03
CA PHE A 260 -9.34 -21.65 7.04
C PHE A 260 -9.29 -23.06 7.62
N ASN A 261 -8.06 -23.50 7.80
CA ASN A 261 -7.75 -24.75 8.48
C ASN A 261 -6.38 -24.66 9.14
N ALA A 262 -6.30 -25.07 10.42
CA ALA A 262 -5.08 -25.03 11.21
C ALA A 262 -3.91 -25.81 10.58
N ASN A 263 -4.17 -26.79 9.71
CA ASN A 263 -3.11 -27.52 9.02
C ASN A 263 -2.27 -26.66 8.09
N TYR A 264 -2.82 -25.55 7.56
CA TYR A 264 -2.05 -24.59 6.76
C TYR A 264 -1.01 -23.82 7.59
N MET A 265 -1.23 -23.72 8.90
CA MET A 265 -0.34 -23.03 9.81
C MET A 265 0.91 -23.85 10.20
N LYS A 266 0.92 -25.18 9.91
CA LYS A 266 2.03 -26.07 10.29
C LYS A 266 3.35 -25.62 9.66
N GLY A 267 4.34 -25.33 10.50
CA GLY A 267 5.66 -24.85 10.07
C GLY A 267 5.75 -23.35 9.77
N TYR A 268 4.66 -22.61 9.94
CA TYR A 268 4.58 -21.17 9.75
C TYR A 268 4.19 -20.48 11.06
N THR A 269 4.43 -19.16 11.12
CA THR A 269 3.94 -18.31 12.19
C THR A 269 2.87 -17.38 11.64
N SER A 270 2.01 -16.83 12.50
CA SER A 270 1.09 -15.78 12.10
C SER A 270 1.11 -14.62 13.07
N GLU A 271 0.69 -13.47 12.62
CA GLU A 271 0.35 -12.34 13.47
C GLU A 271 -1.11 -12.42 13.90
N LYS A 272 -1.42 -11.78 15.01
CA LYS A 272 -2.77 -11.65 15.51
C LYS A 272 -3.48 -10.51 14.81
N ARG A 273 -4.73 -10.73 14.44
CA ARG A 273 -5.67 -9.65 14.14
C ARG A 273 -6.02 -8.93 15.44
N ASP A 274 -5.87 -7.62 15.48
CA ASP A 274 -6.21 -6.78 16.63
C ASP A 274 -7.13 -5.60 16.28
N ASN A 275 -7.33 -5.31 14.99
CA ASN A 275 -8.29 -4.32 14.53
C ASN A 275 -9.66 -4.96 14.29
N ASN A 276 -10.68 -4.37 14.88
CA ASN A 276 -12.08 -4.73 14.62
C ASN A 276 -12.59 -4.06 13.34
N VAL A 277 -13.65 -4.60 12.77
CA VAL A 277 -14.31 -4.06 11.57
C VAL A 277 -14.65 -2.58 11.75
N ASP A 278 -15.17 -2.18 12.92
CA ASP A 278 -15.51 -0.78 13.18
C ASP A 278 -14.32 0.18 13.08
N ALA A 279 -13.11 -0.27 13.49
CA ALA A 279 -11.91 0.54 13.39
C ALA A 279 -11.39 0.68 11.93
N LEU A 280 -11.77 -0.25 11.05
CA LEU A 280 -11.33 -0.28 9.65
C LEU A 280 -12.35 0.33 8.69
N ARG A 281 -13.60 0.52 9.12
CA ARG A 281 -14.72 0.98 8.28
C ARG A 281 -14.42 2.29 7.55
N ASP A 282 -13.93 3.31 8.27
CA ASP A 282 -13.57 4.61 7.66
C ASP A 282 -12.46 4.45 6.61
N THR A 283 -11.53 3.51 6.82
CA THR A 283 -10.44 3.25 5.88
C THR A 283 -10.97 2.56 4.62
N VAL A 284 -11.86 1.59 4.78
CA VAL A 284 -12.51 0.90 3.65
C VAL A 284 -13.34 1.86 2.83
N GLU A 285 -14.16 2.72 3.47
CA GLU A 285 -14.95 3.72 2.79
C GLU A 285 -14.07 4.69 1.99
N ALA A 286 -12.98 5.18 2.58
CA ALA A 286 -12.04 6.05 1.90
C ALA A 286 -11.35 5.37 0.70
N GLN A 287 -10.89 4.11 0.87
CA GLN A 287 -10.20 3.40 -0.19
C GLN A 287 -11.15 2.94 -1.32
N SER A 288 -12.34 2.48 -0.99
CA SER A 288 -13.35 2.11 -1.97
C SER A 288 -13.83 3.33 -2.77
N SER A 289 -13.94 4.50 -2.15
CA SER A 289 -14.19 5.76 -2.82
C SER A 289 -13.05 6.16 -3.77
N ASP A 290 -11.78 5.92 -3.40
CA ASP A 290 -10.63 6.17 -4.28
C ASP A 290 -10.66 5.23 -5.50
N VAL A 291 -11.05 3.95 -5.33
CA VAL A 291 -11.28 2.99 -6.44
C VAL A 291 -12.39 3.50 -7.36
N ALA A 292 -13.51 4.00 -6.80
CA ALA A 292 -14.61 4.54 -7.58
C ALA A 292 -14.20 5.80 -8.39
N ARG A 293 -13.35 6.67 -7.81
CA ARG A 293 -12.79 7.83 -8.55
C ARG A 293 -11.89 7.40 -9.68
N LEU A 294 -11.08 6.35 -9.49
CA LEU A 294 -10.26 5.80 -10.57
C LEU A 294 -11.12 5.22 -11.68
N ALA A 295 -12.14 4.44 -11.32
CA ALA A 295 -13.09 3.88 -12.27
C ALA A 295 -13.81 4.99 -13.07
N ALA A 296 -14.20 6.09 -12.42
CA ALA A 296 -14.79 7.25 -13.08
C ALA A 296 -13.86 7.89 -14.13
N LYS A 297 -12.53 7.85 -13.93
CA LYS A 297 -11.54 8.36 -14.89
C LYS A 297 -11.65 7.69 -16.25
N GLU A 298 -12.00 6.41 -16.29
CA GLU A 298 -12.18 5.66 -17.52
C GLU A 298 -13.35 6.20 -18.38
N THR A 299 -14.33 6.86 -17.73
CA THR A 299 -15.54 7.39 -18.35
C THR A 299 -15.39 8.81 -18.90
N ILE A 300 -14.25 9.47 -18.67
CA ILE A 300 -14.00 10.87 -19.03
C ILE A 300 -12.79 11.04 -19.97
N LYS A 301 -12.42 9.99 -20.71
CA LYS A 301 -11.25 10.00 -21.62
C LYS A 301 -11.36 11.03 -22.75
N ASP A 302 -12.57 11.44 -23.10
CA ASP A 302 -12.83 12.45 -24.14
C ASP A 302 -12.44 13.86 -23.69
N TYR A 303 -12.28 14.07 -22.38
CA TYR A 303 -11.86 15.34 -21.81
C TYR A 303 -10.34 15.41 -21.71
N ASP A 304 -9.67 15.78 -22.80
CA ASP A 304 -8.20 15.80 -22.91
C ASP A 304 -7.52 16.77 -21.93
N ARG A 305 -8.27 17.76 -21.39
CA ARG A 305 -7.84 18.64 -20.30
C ARG A 305 -8.25 18.15 -18.91
N GLY A 306 -9.00 17.04 -18.86
CA GLY A 306 -9.52 16.44 -17.65
C GLY A 306 -10.81 17.07 -17.14
N VAL A 307 -11.33 16.50 -16.07
CA VAL A 307 -12.53 16.99 -15.36
C VAL A 307 -12.15 17.36 -13.95
N ARG A 308 -12.56 18.54 -13.52
CA ARG A 308 -12.43 18.99 -12.12
C ARG A 308 -13.75 18.73 -11.42
N TRP A 309 -13.77 17.70 -10.58
CA TRP A 309 -14.93 17.38 -9.76
C TRP A 309 -15.15 18.45 -8.69
N GLU A 310 -16.38 18.93 -8.55
CA GLU A 310 -16.79 19.95 -7.59
C GLU A 310 -17.67 19.36 -6.49
N LYS A 311 -18.44 18.34 -6.85
CA LYS A 311 -19.28 17.60 -5.90
C LYS A 311 -19.05 16.12 -6.09
N GLU A 312 -19.01 15.45 -4.96
CA GLU A 312 -18.85 14.02 -4.87
C GLU A 312 -19.79 13.50 -3.80
N ASP A 313 -20.61 12.52 -4.15
CA ASP A 313 -21.48 11.80 -3.25
C ASP A 313 -21.19 10.31 -3.41
N TYR A 314 -20.62 9.71 -2.35
CA TYR A 314 -20.28 8.31 -2.28
C TYR A 314 -21.05 7.67 -1.16
N SER A 315 -21.76 6.59 -1.44
CA SER A 315 -22.56 5.88 -0.44
C SER A 315 -22.44 4.36 -0.61
N VAL A 316 -22.07 3.68 0.48
CA VAL A 316 -22.03 2.22 0.55
C VAL A 316 -23.46 1.71 0.75
N LYS A 317 -23.93 0.84 -0.14
CA LYS A 317 -25.24 0.15 -0.06
C LYS A 317 -25.11 -1.11 0.79
N GLY A 318 -23.99 -1.82 0.64
CA GLY A 318 -23.70 -3.02 1.40
C GLY A 318 -22.23 -3.41 1.32
N ASP A 319 -21.76 -4.06 2.35
CA ASP A 319 -20.40 -4.59 2.46
C ASP A 319 -20.37 -6.02 3.02
N SER A 320 -19.36 -6.79 2.61
CA SER A 320 -19.11 -8.14 3.10
C SER A 320 -17.66 -8.26 3.57
N TRP A 321 -17.47 -8.67 4.83
CA TRP A 321 -16.16 -8.71 5.47
C TRP A 321 -15.74 -10.15 5.77
N LYS A 322 -14.55 -10.52 5.31
CA LYS A 322 -13.93 -11.82 5.57
C LYS A 322 -12.56 -11.60 6.20
N ALA A 323 -12.31 -12.23 7.36
CA ALA A 323 -10.95 -12.26 7.93
C ALA A 323 -10.09 -13.27 7.16
N ALA A 324 -8.93 -12.85 6.71
CA ALA A 324 -8.03 -13.64 5.88
C ALA A 324 -6.62 -13.70 6.46
N TYR A 325 -5.94 -14.83 6.29
CA TYR A 325 -4.50 -14.93 6.48
C TYR A 325 -3.80 -14.98 5.11
N LEU A 326 -2.94 -13.95 4.85
CA LEU A 326 -2.18 -13.84 3.61
C LEU A 326 -0.71 -14.23 3.84
N PRO A 327 -0.10 -15.03 2.93
CA PRO A 327 1.19 -15.65 3.15
C PRO A 327 2.36 -14.77 2.71
N VAL A 328 3.33 -14.56 3.58
CA VAL A 328 4.51 -13.73 3.34
C VAL A 328 5.78 -14.46 3.77
N TRP A 329 6.81 -14.43 2.95
CA TRP A 329 8.17 -14.77 3.35
C TRP A 329 8.87 -13.53 3.89
N LEU A 330 9.33 -13.59 5.14
CA LEU A 330 9.88 -12.45 5.85
C LEU A 330 11.33 -12.70 6.27
N TYR A 331 12.21 -11.78 5.89
CA TYR A 331 13.54 -11.63 6.45
C TYR A 331 13.55 -10.39 7.32
N SER A 332 13.91 -10.51 8.58
CA SER A 332 13.97 -9.39 9.52
C SER A 332 15.36 -9.22 10.13
N TYR A 333 15.74 -7.96 10.36
CA TYR A 333 17.01 -7.58 10.96
C TYR A 333 16.84 -6.42 11.93
N LEU A 334 17.23 -6.63 13.18
CA LEU A 334 17.17 -5.61 14.23
C LEU A 334 18.52 -4.90 14.35
N GLN A 335 18.58 -3.64 13.91
CA GLN A 335 19.75 -2.79 14.07
C GLN A 335 19.69 -2.03 15.39
N LYS A 336 20.69 -2.23 16.26
CA LYS A 336 20.88 -1.42 17.48
C LYS A 336 21.70 -0.18 17.14
N LYS A 337 21.11 1.03 17.26
CA LYS A 337 21.78 2.29 16.98
C LYS A 337 21.46 3.32 18.07
N ASN A 338 22.46 3.85 18.77
CA ASN A 338 22.31 4.89 19.79
C ASN A 338 21.25 4.57 20.86
N GLY A 339 21.17 3.32 21.32
CA GLY A 339 20.18 2.89 22.30
C GLY A 339 18.76 2.68 21.75
N LYS A 340 18.54 2.89 20.45
CA LYS A 340 17.27 2.63 19.75
C LYS A 340 17.39 1.35 18.92
N ASN A 341 16.34 0.57 18.94
CA ASN A 341 16.16 -0.58 18.08
C ASN A 341 15.47 -0.13 16.78
N LEU A 342 16.16 -0.32 15.65
CA LEU A 342 15.58 -0.05 14.32
C LEU A 342 15.35 -1.39 13.64
N LEU A 343 14.10 -1.70 13.36
CA LEU A 343 13.70 -2.90 12.64
C LEU A 343 13.80 -2.65 11.13
N HIS A 344 14.54 -3.53 10.45
CA HIS A 344 14.59 -3.60 9.00
C HIS A 344 14.06 -4.96 8.57
N TYR A 345 13.28 -5.00 7.52
CA TYR A 345 12.78 -6.25 6.98
C TYR A 345 12.69 -6.21 5.46
N VAL A 346 12.73 -7.40 4.87
CA VAL A 346 12.46 -7.64 3.46
C VAL A 346 11.37 -8.70 3.41
N ALA A 347 10.27 -8.35 2.79
CA ALA A 347 9.09 -9.20 2.63
C ALA A 347 8.96 -9.63 1.17
N VAL A 348 8.53 -10.87 0.96
CA VAL A 348 8.20 -11.41 -0.36
C VAL A 348 6.79 -11.96 -0.30
N ASN A 349 5.93 -11.49 -1.18
CA ASN A 349 4.61 -12.07 -1.39
C ASN A 349 4.76 -13.55 -1.77
N ALA A 350 4.20 -14.44 -0.96
CA ALA A 350 4.36 -15.87 -1.16
C ALA A 350 3.48 -16.43 -2.29
N ARG A 351 2.84 -15.57 -3.08
CA ARG A 351 2.04 -15.90 -4.26
C ARG A 351 2.63 -15.31 -5.54
N THR A 352 2.89 -14.00 -5.55
CA THR A 352 3.30 -13.23 -6.75
C THR A 352 4.80 -13.02 -6.85
N LYS A 353 5.57 -13.19 -5.76
CA LYS A 353 7.00 -12.89 -5.61
C LYS A 353 7.32 -11.38 -5.55
N GLU A 354 6.29 -10.53 -5.45
CA GLU A 354 6.54 -9.11 -5.17
C GLU A 354 7.40 -8.97 -3.91
N THR A 355 8.45 -8.14 -4.00
CA THR A 355 9.50 -8.08 -2.98
C THR A 355 9.77 -6.66 -2.58
N MET A 356 9.53 -6.35 -1.31
CA MET A 356 9.72 -5.04 -0.74
C MET A 356 10.49 -5.10 0.56
N GLY A 357 11.07 -3.97 0.95
CA GLY A 357 11.75 -3.91 2.23
C GLY A 357 12.78 -2.79 2.34
N SER A 358 13.51 -2.81 3.44
CA SER A 358 14.56 -1.84 3.73
C SER A 358 15.88 -2.52 4.11
N VAL A 359 16.99 -1.94 3.63
CA VAL A 359 18.34 -2.38 3.99
C VAL A 359 19.01 -1.29 4.80
N PRO A 360 19.61 -1.61 5.97
CA PRO A 360 20.32 -0.63 6.79
C PRO A 360 21.43 0.08 6.03
N ILE A 361 21.41 1.41 6.00
CA ILE A 361 22.34 2.24 5.23
C ILE A 361 23.60 2.56 6.05
N ASN A 362 24.75 2.47 5.42
CA ASN A 362 26.00 3.05 5.90
C ASN A 362 26.05 4.54 5.53
N PHE A 363 25.47 5.39 6.38
CA PHE A 363 25.38 6.83 6.14
C PHE A 363 26.74 7.50 5.94
N THR A 364 27.78 7.07 6.67
CA THR A 364 29.13 7.62 6.52
C THR A 364 29.66 7.38 5.11
N LYS A 365 29.55 6.15 4.62
CA LYS A 365 29.98 5.82 3.26
C LYS A 365 29.15 6.57 2.21
N LEU A 366 27.82 6.65 2.40
CA LEU A 366 26.94 7.37 1.49
C LEU A 366 27.31 8.86 1.43
N LEU A 367 27.53 9.49 2.59
CA LEU A 367 27.92 10.90 2.66
C LEU A 367 29.25 11.16 1.94
N ILE A 368 30.28 10.33 2.19
CA ILE A 368 31.57 10.46 1.52
C ILE A 368 31.42 10.34 0.00
N CYS A 369 30.68 9.35 -0.49
CA CYS A 369 30.45 9.19 -1.92
C CYS A 369 29.67 10.37 -2.51
N SER A 370 28.66 10.90 -1.79
CA SER A 370 27.91 12.07 -2.22
C SER A 370 28.76 13.32 -2.34
N VAL A 371 29.67 13.55 -1.37
CA VAL A 371 30.64 14.65 -1.42
C VAL A 371 31.60 14.49 -2.61
N LEU A 372 32.05 13.28 -2.89
CA LEU A 372 32.90 13.04 -4.07
C LEU A 372 32.15 13.31 -5.38
N VAL A 373 30.88 12.89 -5.48
CA VAL A 373 30.02 13.18 -6.64
C VAL A 373 29.83 14.69 -6.80
N GLU A 374 29.61 15.43 -5.70
CA GLU A 374 29.46 16.89 -5.71
C GLU A 374 30.75 17.59 -6.18
N ILE A 375 31.92 17.17 -5.69
CA ILE A 375 33.21 17.70 -6.13
C ILE A 375 33.40 17.45 -7.64
N PHE A 376 33.07 16.25 -8.11
CA PHE A 376 33.16 15.91 -9.54
C PHE A 376 32.17 16.72 -10.37
N GLY A 377 30.94 16.86 -9.91
CA GLY A 377 29.91 17.68 -10.52
C GLY A 377 30.31 19.16 -10.60
N GLY A 378 30.88 19.70 -9.51
CA GLY A 378 31.40 21.08 -9.46
C GLY A 378 32.56 21.32 -10.45
N VAL A 379 33.51 20.37 -10.54
CA VAL A 379 34.59 20.42 -11.53
C VAL A 379 34.04 20.37 -12.96
N ALA A 380 33.10 19.48 -13.22
CA ALA A 380 32.46 19.38 -14.54
C ALA A 380 31.69 20.65 -14.89
N ALA A 381 30.95 21.25 -13.96
CA ALA A 381 30.25 22.52 -14.14
C ALA A 381 31.23 23.66 -14.45
N PHE A 382 32.36 23.72 -13.73
CA PHE A 382 33.41 24.72 -13.96
C PHE A 382 34.05 24.57 -15.36
N VAL A 383 34.37 23.34 -15.77
CA VAL A 383 34.92 23.05 -17.11
C VAL A 383 33.93 23.46 -18.21
N LEU A 384 32.66 23.10 -18.08
CA LEU A 384 31.62 23.47 -19.03
C LEU A 384 31.48 25.00 -19.13
N ARG A 385 31.53 25.67 -18.01
CA ARG A 385 31.48 27.17 -17.98
C ARG A 385 32.71 27.77 -18.64
N MET A 386 33.91 27.24 -18.43
CA MET A 386 35.14 27.70 -19.11
C MET A 386 35.06 27.50 -20.63
N VAL A 387 34.61 26.31 -21.07
CA VAL A 387 34.44 26.03 -22.50
C VAL A 387 33.42 26.97 -23.14
N ALA A 388 32.32 27.25 -22.45
CA ALA A 388 31.31 28.21 -22.90
C ALA A 388 31.86 29.65 -22.96
N ALA A 389 32.75 30.04 -22.04
CA ALA A 389 33.35 31.39 -22.01
C ALA A 389 34.43 31.58 -23.09
N MET A 390 35.07 30.52 -23.56
CA MET A 390 36.13 30.59 -24.61
C MET A 390 35.61 30.80 -26.04
N SER A 391 34.30 31.08 -26.22
CA SER A 391 33.67 31.36 -27.53
C SER A 391 33.94 30.34 -28.64
N MET A 392 34.31 29.12 -28.29
CA MET A 392 34.59 28.08 -29.28
C MET A 392 33.36 27.57 -30.02
N PHE A 393 32.16 27.91 -29.53
CA PHE A 393 30.89 27.52 -30.13
C PHE A 393 29.95 28.74 -30.20
N ASP A 394 30.06 29.45 -31.32
CA ASP A 394 29.13 30.51 -31.72
C ASP A 394 27.82 29.89 -32.24
N ASN A 395 27.13 29.16 -31.38
CA ASN A 395 25.90 28.46 -31.74
C ASN A 395 24.83 28.77 -30.70
N THR A 396 23.75 29.41 -31.11
CA THR A 396 22.59 29.78 -30.28
C THR A 396 22.05 28.60 -29.46
N LYS A 397 22.13 27.34 -29.98
CA LYS A 397 21.76 26.13 -29.28
C LYS A 397 22.62 25.84 -28.03
N PHE A 398 23.85 26.30 -27.94
CA PHE A 398 24.71 26.10 -26.78
C PHE A 398 24.37 27.05 -25.63
N GLN A 399 23.71 28.17 -25.93
CA GLN A 399 23.25 29.11 -24.93
C GLN A 399 22.13 28.56 -24.08
N ASP A 400 21.29 27.68 -24.65
CA ASP A 400 20.20 27.03 -23.93
C ASP A 400 20.73 25.99 -22.92
N TYR A 401 21.81 25.28 -23.22
CA TYR A 401 22.46 24.35 -22.29
C TYR A 401 23.28 25.05 -21.18
N ARG A 402 23.52 26.35 -21.28
CA ARG A 402 24.26 27.12 -20.28
C ARG A 402 23.59 27.10 -18.90
N ASN A 403 22.27 26.91 -18.84
CA ASN A 403 21.53 26.88 -17.60
C ASN A 403 21.57 25.49 -16.92
N PHE A 404 21.99 24.43 -17.62
CA PHE A 404 22.06 23.06 -17.08
C PHE A 404 23.21 22.83 -16.10
N TYR A 405 24.23 23.69 -16.02
CA TYR A 405 25.33 23.50 -15.08
C TYR A 405 24.88 23.51 -13.60
N TRP A 406 23.75 24.16 -13.30
CA TRP A 406 23.20 24.18 -11.95
C TRP A 406 22.82 22.79 -11.45
N ILE A 407 22.40 21.90 -12.33
CA ILE A 407 22.08 20.50 -11.98
C ILE A 407 23.34 19.78 -11.50
N LEU A 408 24.51 20.12 -12.11
CA LEU A 408 25.79 19.54 -11.69
C LEU A 408 26.24 20.03 -10.32
N LEU A 409 25.83 21.23 -9.90
CA LEU A 409 26.15 21.79 -8.57
C LEU A 409 25.31 21.20 -7.43
N ILE A 410 24.26 20.47 -7.74
CA ILE A 410 23.43 19.76 -6.73
C ILE A 410 23.50 18.23 -6.92
N SER A 411 24.41 17.75 -7.76
CA SER A 411 24.52 16.34 -8.14
C SER A 411 24.75 15.42 -6.95
N GLY A 412 25.56 15.83 -5.98
CA GLY A 412 25.83 15.07 -4.76
C GLY A 412 24.61 14.97 -3.84
N PHE A 413 23.81 16.04 -3.77
CA PHE A 413 22.56 16.01 -3.01
C PHE A 413 21.54 15.08 -3.67
N VAL A 414 21.35 15.19 -4.99
CA VAL A 414 20.45 14.31 -5.76
C VAL A 414 20.88 12.87 -5.61
N PHE A 415 22.19 12.58 -5.76
CA PHE A 415 22.74 11.25 -5.56
C PHE A 415 22.45 10.70 -4.15
N TYR A 416 22.73 11.52 -3.11
CA TYR A 416 22.45 11.12 -1.72
C TYR A 416 20.98 10.77 -1.53
N TYR A 417 20.09 11.64 -1.99
CA TYR A 417 18.64 11.48 -1.79
C TYR A 417 18.10 10.27 -2.57
N THR A 418 18.50 10.09 -3.83
CA THR A 418 18.10 8.95 -4.64
C THR A 418 18.52 7.62 -4.01
N ILE A 419 19.79 7.51 -3.57
CA ILE A 419 20.26 6.30 -2.89
C ILE A 419 19.55 6.09 -1.57
N TYR A 420 19.30 7.16 -0.81
CA TYR A 420 18.56 7.08 0.45
C TYR A 420 17.15 6.51 0.23
N LEU A 421 16.41 7.04 -0.74
CA LEU A 421 15.07 6.54 -1.10
C LEU A 421 15.13 5.08 -1.55
N GLN A 422 16.03 4.73 -2.47
CA GLN A 422 16.18 3.36 -2.97
C GLN A 422 16.43 2.32 -1.85
N TYR A 423 17.20 2.68 -0.83
CA TYR A 423 17.47 1.78 0.30
C TYR A 423 16.33 1.70 1.30
N ARG A 424 15.51 2.74 1.36
CA ARG A 424 14.31 2.80 2.21
C ARG A 424 13.06 2.31 1.49
N ASN A 425 13.15 2.11 0.20
CA ASN A 425 12.03 1.72 -0.67
C ASN A 425 10.78 2.61 -0.50
N ILE A 426 11.00 3.93 -0.33
CA ILE A 426 9.93 4.91 -0.09
C ILE A 426 9.15 5.20 -1.38
N ASP A 427 9.76 4.94 -2.55
CA ASP A 427 9.19 5.34 -3.84
C ASP A 427 8.18 4.32 -4.40
N GLU A 428 8.16 3.09 -3.88
CA GLU A 428 7.24 2.05 -4.36
C GLU A 428 6.01 2.04 -3.47
N ARG A 429 4.94 2.62 -3.98
CA ARG A 429 3.63 2.69 -3.36
C ARG A 429 2.76 1.56 -3.91
N HIS A 430 2.06 0.90 -3.03
CA HIS A 430 0.96 0.02 -3.41
C HIS A 430 -0.19 0.85 -4.01
N HIS A 431 -0.60 0.49 -5.20
CA HIS A 431 -1.69 1.15 -5.92
C HIS A 431 -2.95 0.27 -5.84
N TYR A 432 -3.54 0.22 -4.64
CA TYR A 432 -4.74 -0.58 -4.40
C TYR A 432 -5.89 -0.18 -5.33
N GLU A 433 -5.91 1.06 -5.79
CA GLU A 433 -6.94 1.57 -6.70
C GLU A 433 -6.92 0.85 -8.04
N ASP A 434 -5.71 0.56 -8.57
CA ASP A 434 -5.52 -0.15 -9.86
C ASP A 434 -5.56 -1.68 -9.70
N GLU A 435 -5.24 -2.19 -8.52
CA GLU A 435 -5.05 -3.61 -8.26
C GLU A 435 -6.31 -4.30 -7.75
N THR A 436 -7.23 -3.53 -7.14
CA THR A 436 -8.50 -4.05 -6.64
C THR A 436 -9.46 -4.25 -7.80
N LYS A 437 -10.02 -5.45 -7.94
CA LYS A 437 -11.01 -5.76 -8.96
C LYS A 437 -12.28 -4.96 -8.70
N HIS A 438 -12.82 -4.37 -9.75
CA HIS A 438 -14.07 -3.61 -9.65
C HIS A 438 -14.84 -3.65 -10.96
N GLU A 439 -16.15 -3.46 -10.89
CA GLU A 439 -17.05 -3.36 -12.02
C GLU A 439 -17.99 -2.18 -11.83
N ILE A 440 -18.20 -1.41 -12.90
CA ILE A 440 -19.20 -0.32 -12.94
C ILE A 440 -20.48 -0.82 -13.58
N SER A 441 -21.61 -0.47 -12.99
CA SER A 441 -22.95 -0.72 -13.53
C SER A 441 -23.80 0.54 -13.50
N ASN A 442 -24.89 0.52 -14.24
CA ASN A 442 -25.91 1.59 -14.28
C ASN A 442 -25.34 2.98 -14.60
N LEU A 443 -24.22 3.06 -15.32
CA LEU A 443 -23.55 4.32 -15.64
C LEU A 443 -24.46 5.26 -16.41
N ARG A 444 -24.68 6.47 -15.86
CA ARG A 444 -25.33 7.59 -16.49
C ARG A 444 -24.33 8.72 -16.67
N CYS A 445 -24.21 9.20 -17.90
CA CYS A 445 -23.37 10.33 -18.25
C CYS A 445 -24.25 11.52 -18.59
N GLU A 446 -24.04 12.64 -17.94
CA GLU A 446 -24.71 13.90 -18.24
C GLU A 446 -23.66 14.95 -18.56
N ASP A 447 -23.54 15.31 -19.83
CA ASP A 447 -22.56 16.29 -20.30
C ASP A 447 -23.31 17.44 -20.98
N LYS A 448 -23.19 18.65 -20.38
CA LYS A 448 -23.84 19.86 -20.91
C LYS A 448 -22.78 20.88 -21.27
N PHE A 449 -22.80 21.35 -22.52
CA PHE A 449 -21.95 22.46 -22.93
C PHE A 449 -22.27 23.73 -22.14
N ILE A 450 -21.24 24.37 -21.58
CA ILE A 450 -21.38 25.63 -20.83
C ILE A 450 -20.98 26.82 -21.72
N LYS A 451 -19.74 26.84 -22.18
CA LYS A 451 -19.16 27.99 -22.90
C LYS A 451 -17.87 27.61 -23.63
N LYS A 452 -17.51 28.49 -24.60
CA LYS A 452 -16.18 28.46 -25.21
C LYS A 452 -15.22 29.29 -24.36
N LEU A 453 -14.05 28.74 -24.09
CA LEU A 453 -12.95 29.41 -23.42
C LEU A 453 -11.87 29.69 -24.47
N THR A 454 -11.46 30.94 -24.59
CA THR A 454 -10.44 31.36 -25.56
C THR A 454 -9.23 31.90 -24.84
N ASP A 455 -8.04 31.67 -25.42
CA ASP A 455 -6.75 32.17 -24.91
C ASP A 455 -6.40 31.74 -23.46
N LEU A 456 -6.73 30.52 -23.07
CA LEU A 456 -6.26 29.96 -21.81
C LEU A 456 -4.75 29.74 -21.87
N THR A 457 -4.01 30.36 -20.95
CA THR A 457 -2.55 30.30 -20.93
C THR A 457 -2.03 29.14 -20.12
N ASN A 458 -1.27 28.24 -20.74
CA ASN A 458 -0.41 27.27 -20.05
C ASN A 458 1.05 27.73 -20.17
N GLU A 459 1.70 27.95 -19.06
CA GLU A 459 3.14 28.13 -19.01
C GLU A 459 3.78 26.75 -19.18
N ILE A 460 4.30 26.43 -20.36
CA ILE A 460 5.09 25.21 -20.58
C ILE A 460 6.54 25.62 -20.37
N ILE A 461 7.13 25.14 -19.30
CA ILE A 461 8.57 25.16 -19.10
C ILE A 461 9.15 24.17 -20.11
N ASP A 462 9.99 24.64 -21.04
CA ASP A 462 10.71 23.81 -21.98
C ASP A 462 11.47 22.68 -21.28
N GLY A 463 11.07 21.44 -21.54
CA GLY A 463 11.72 20.24 -21.05
C GLY A 463 10.96 19.00 -21.49
N GLU A 464 11.63 18.09 -22.16
CA GLU A 464 11.15 16.91 -22.88
C GLU A 464 10.32 15.85 -22.08
N ASN A 465 9.73 16.16 -20.93
CA ASN A 465 8.93 15.22 -20.15
C ASN A 465 7.61 15.82 -19.68
N SER A 466 6.77 16.22 -20.63
CA SER A 466 5.48 16.86 -20.33
C SER A 466 4.28 15.90 -20.31
N SER A 467 4.46 14.58 -20.37
CA SER A 467 3.35 13.64 -20.43
C SER A 467 2.78 13.20 -19.06
N GLU A 468 3.54 13.37 -17.97
CA GLU A 468 3.10 12.93 -16.63
C GLU A 468 2.73 14.05 -15.65
N LEU A 469 2.92 15.32 -16.00
CA LEU A 469 2.66 16.46 -15.12
C LEU A 469 1.40 17.27 -15.46
N LYS A 470 0.53 16.76 -16.34
CA LYS A 470 -0.65 17.51 -16.82
C LYS A 470 -1.83 17.57 -15.85
N GLY A 471 -1.79 16.89 -14.71
CA GLY A 471 -2.92 16.83 -13.78
C GLY A 471 -2.99 17.86 -12.66
N ASN A 472 -1.91 18.61 -12.32
CA ASN A 472 -1.89 19.29 -11.02
C ASN A 472 -1.30 20.72 -10.97
N ARG A 473 -1.39 21.53 -12.02
CA ARG A 473 -0.98 22.95 -11.93
C ARG A 473 -1.95 23.90 -12.60
N LEU A 474 -3.13 24.05 -12.02
CA LEU A 474 -3.98 25.21 -12.25
C LEU A 474 -3.88 26.19 -11.06
N ASN A 475 -3.41 27.41 -11.37
CA ASN A 475 -3.56 28.64 -10.59
C ASN A 475 -2.83 28.82 -9.26
N LEU A 476 -1.51 28.73 -9.23
CA LEU A 476 -0.71 29.21 -8.07
C LEU A 476 -0.63 30.74 -7.91
N LYS A 477 -0.99 31.55 -8.91
CA LYS A 477 -0.96 33.03 -8.76
C LYS A 477 -2.26 33.63 -8.21
N LYS A 478 -3.42 33.04 -8.49
CA LYS A 478 -4.70 33.47 -7.89
C LYS A 478 -4.88 32.96 -6.45
N ASN A 479 -4.12 31.93 -6.07
CA ASN A 479 -4.22 31.27 -4.76
C ASN A 479 -3.38 31.90 -3.64
N LYS A 480 -2.64 32.99 -3.88
CA LYS A 480 -1.92 33.66 -2.77
C LYS A 480 -2.88 34.33 -1.77
N GLU A 481 -4.03 34.77 -2.24
CA GLU A 481 -5.07 35.32 -1.36
C GLU A 481 -5.91 34.19 -0.72
N LEU A 482 -6.26 33.15 -1.49
CA LEU A 482 -6.97 31.98 -0.95
C LEU A 482 -6.12 31.22 0.07
N LYS A 483 -4.81 31.07 -0.19
CA LYS A 483 -3.89 30.43 0.76
C LYS A 483 -3.76 31.25 2.06
N LYS A 484 -3.79 32.58 1.99
CA LYS A 484 -3.84 33.45 3.19
C LYS A 484 -5.14 33.29 3.98
N VAL A 485 -6.25 33.06 3.31
CA VAL A 485 -7.55 32.84 3.97
C VAL A 485 -7.62 31.46 4.60
N ILE A 486 -7.11 30.42 3.92
CA ILE A 486 -7.07 29.06 4.45
C ILE A 486 -6.05 28.95 5.60
N ASP A 487 -4.85 29.52 5.46
CA ASP A 487 -3.84 29.54 6.52
C ASP A 487 -4.33 30.33 7.75
N LYS A 488 -5.12 31.37 7.57
CA LYS A 488 -5.71 32.15 8.66
C LYS A 488 -6.85 31.40 9.34
N GLY A 489 -7.73 30.75 8.58
CA GLY A 489 -8.82 29.94 9.13
C GLY A 489 -8.31 28.72 9.91
N LEU A 490 -7.26 28.04 9.41
CA LEU A 490 -6.61 26.93 10.13
C LEU A 490 -5.90 27.39 11.42
N LEU A 491 -5.30 28.57 11.43
CA LEU A 491 -4.67 29.14 12.63
C LEU A 491 -5.71 29.52 13.69
N ASP A 492 -6.82 30.11 13.28
CA ASP A 492 -7.92 30.49 14.19
C ASP A 492 -8.57 29.22 14.81
N GLU A 493 -8.72 28.14 14.04
CA GLU A 493 -9.28 26.86 14.53
C GLU A 493 -8.30 26.11 15.47
N VAL A 494 -7.00 26.18 15.21
CA VAL A 494 -5.96 25.62 16.09
C VAL A 494 -5.87 26.42 17.41
N GLU A 495 -6.02 27.74 17.40
CA GLU A 495 -6.04 28.55 18.61
C GLU A 495 -7.31 28.30 19.44
N GLU A 496 -8.46 28.17 18.80
CA GLU A 496 -9.72 27.85 19.50
C GLU A 496 -9.69 26.45 20.14
N ASN A 497 -9.13 25.46 19.45
CA ASN A 497 -8.96 24.11 19.99
C ASN A 497 -7.94 24.06 21.14
N LYS A 498 -6.85 24.85 21.05
CA LYS A 498 -5.90 25.01 22.16
C LYS A 498 -6.54 25.64 23.40
N LYS A 499 -7.41 26.63 23.20
CA LYS A 499 -8.12 27.28 24.29
C LYS A 499 -9.10 26.35 25.00
N LYS A 500 -9.86 25.55 24.23
CA LYS A 500 -10.75 24.51 24.77
C LYS A 500 -10.00 23.40 25.52
N LEU A 501 -8.77 23.05 25.05
CA LEU A 501 -7.94 22.05 25.73
C LEU A 501 -7.40 22.57 27.06
N ASN A 502 -6.96 23.85 27.14
CA ASN A 502 -6.48 24.45 28.35
C ASN A 502 -7.61 24.65 29.39
N GLU A 503 -8.80 25.04 28.96
CA GLU A 503 -9.97 25.15 29.83
C GLU A 503 -10.45 23.79 30.41
N THR A 504 -10.14 22.68 29.70
CA THR A 504 -10.42 21.31 30.18
C THR A 504 -9.34 20.79 31.12
N LEU A 505 -8.13 21.32 31.07
CA LEU A 505 -7.01 20.96 31.95
C LEU A 505 -7.04 21.73 33.27
N ASP A 506 -7.56 22.97 33.28
CA ASP A 506 -7.68 23.80 34.48
C ASP A 506 -8.91 23.42 35.36
N ASN A 507 -9.83 22.57 34.83
CA ASN A 507 -11.00 22.07 35.52
C ASN A 507 -10.84 20.62 36.05
N LYS A 508 -9.64 20.08 36.08
CA LYS A 508 -9.27 18.81 36.73
C LYS A 508 -8.19 19.03 37.78
#